data_44224ccb0e405be78558aeeee42aab43
#
_entry.id   44224ccb0e405be78558aeeee42aab43
#
_cell.length_a   1.000
_cell.length_b   1.000
_cell.length_c   1.000
_cell.angle_alpha   90.00
_cell.angle_beta   90.00
_cell.angle_gamma   90.00
#
_symmetry.space_group_name_H-M   'P 1'
#
loop_
_entity.id
_entity.type
_entity.pdbx_description
1 polymer ?
#
loop_
_entity_poly.entity_id
_entity_poly.type
_entity_poly.pdbx_seq_one_letter_code
_entity_poly.pdbx_strand_id
1 'polypeptide(L)'
;MLTPGSEAMKGAIKKAKELKEEHGYFEPQQFENPANPEVHALTTGPELVEQFEGKQIDAFLAGVGTGGTLSGVGKVLKEKYPNIEIVAIEPEGSPVLSGGEPGPHKLQGLGAGFVPDTLNTNIYDSIIKVSNETAMETSRRVAKEEGILAGISSGAAIYAAIEKAKELGKGKTCLL
;
A
#
# COMPACT_ATOMS: atom_id res chain seq x y z
N MET A 1 -12.83 17.55 -12.62
CA MET A 1 -13.91 16.78 -13.29
C MET A 1 -14.14 15.51 -12.48
N LEU A 2 -15.41 15.08 -12.32
CA LEU A 2 -15.74 13.86 -11.57
C LEU A 2 -16.20 12.78 -12.55
N THR A 3 -15.77 11.55 -12.33
CA THR A 3 -16.25 10.35 -13.03
C THR A 3 -17.26 9.60 -12.16
N PRO A 4 -18.17 8.79 -12.73
CA PRO A 4 -19.12 8.01 -11.94
C PRO A 4 -18.41 7.11 -10.93
N GLY A 5 -18.90 7.09 -9.69
CA GLY A 5 -18.33 6.26 -8.62
C GLY A 5 -18.34 4.75 -8.93
N SER A 6 -19.30 4.31 -9.75
CA SER A 6 -19.40 2.92 -10.22
C SER A 6 -18.23 2.46 -11.12
N GLU A 7 -17.55 3.41 -11.77
CA GLU A 7 -16.39 3.14 -12.61
C GLU A 7 -15.07 3.13 -11.83
N ALA A 8 -15.10 3.59 -10.58
CA ALA A 8 -13.95 3.61 -9.67
C ALA A 8 -12.68 4.20 -10.35
N MET A 9 -11.51 3.60 -10.08
CA MET A 9 -10.24 4.09 -10.64
C MET A 9 -10.14 3.91 -12.16
N LYS A 10 -10.76 2.87 -12.72
CA LYS A 10 -10.77 2.64 -14.18
C LYS A 10 -11.42 3.78 -14.95
N GLY A 11 -12.53 4.34 -14.41
CA GLY A 11 -13.19 5.50 -15.01
C GLY A 11 -12.31 6.75 -14.96
N ALA A 12 -11.61 6.98 -13.87
CA ALA A 12 -10.67 8.10 -13.74
C ALA A 12 -9.50 8.01 -14.73
N ILE A 13 -8.90 6.83 -14.88
CA ILE A 13 -7.82 6.57 -15.84
C ILE A 13 -8.31 6.79 -17.28
N LYS A 14 -9.48 6.23 -17.63
CA LYS A 14 -10.08 6.44 -18.96
C LYS A 14 -10.25 7.91 -19.25
N LYS A 15 -10.81 8.68 -18.30
CA LYS A 15 -11.04 10.12 -18.49
C LYS A 15 -9.74 10.92 -18.60
N ALA A 16 -8.70 10.53 -17.85
CA ALA A 16 -7.38 11.16 -17.98
C ALA A 16 -6.79 10.95 -19.39
N LYS A 17 -6.88 9.74 -19.94
CA LYS A 17 -6.43 9.42 -21.31
C LYS A 17 -7.20 10.21 -22.37
N GLU A 18 -8.53 10.33 -22.26
CA GLU A 18 -9.36 11.15 -23.16
C GLU A 18 -8.91 12.62 -23.16
N LEU A 19 -8.70 13.21 -21.99
CA LEU A 19 -8.26 14.61 -21.85
C LEU A 19 -6.84 14.83 -22.40
N LYS A 20 -5.95 13.85 -22.22
CA LYS A 20 -4.62 13.89 -22.82
C LYS A 20 -4.68 13.89 -24.33
N GLU A 21 -5.53 13.03 -24.93
CA GLU A 21 -5.69 12.94 -26.39
C GLU A 21 -6.35 14.22 -26.95
N GLU A 22 -7.37 14.76 -26.27
CA GLU A 22 -8.10 15.93 -26.72
C GLU A 22 -7.31 17.23 -26.59
N HIS A 23 -6.53 17.39 -25.51
CA HIS A 23 -5.90 18.66 -25.16
C HIS A 23 -4.38 18.63 -25.11
N GLY A 24 -3.75 17.46 -25.28
CA GLY A 24 -2.31 17.31 -25.17
C GLY A 24 -1.78 17.46 -23.73
N TYR A 25 -2.61 17.23 -22.72
CA TYR A 25 -2.20 17.35 -21.32
C TYR A 25 -1.16 16.30 -20.94
N PHE A 26 -0.24 16.68 -20.05
CA PHE A 26 0.70 15.72 -19.47
C PHE A 26 -0.01 14.80 -18.47
N GLU A 27 0.15 13.50 -18.64
CA GLU A 27 -0.39 12.47 -17.76
C GLU A 27 0.77 11.78 -17.05
N PRO A 28 0.90 11.91 -15.70
CA PRO A 28 1.98 11.27 -14.94
C PRO A 28 1.93 9.74 -14.89
N GLN A 29 0.76 9.14 -15.13
CA GLN A 29 0.53 7.69 -15.20
C GLN A 29 1.01 6.93 -13.94
N GLN A 30 0.51 7.31 -12.78
CA GLN A 30 0.96 6.76 -11.48
C GLN A 30 0.91 5.23 -11.35
N PHE A 31 0.10 4.55 -12.16
CA PHE A 31 -0.02 3.09 -12.15
C PHE A 31 0.92 2.37 -13.14
N GLU A 32 1.54 3.11 -14.04
CA GLU A 32 2.36 2.57 -15.14
C GLU A 32 3.79 3.15 -15.10
N ASN A 33 3.98 4.36 -14.58
CA ASN A 33 5.25 5.09 -14.61
C ASN A 33 6.27 4.51 -13.60
N PRO A 34 7.41 3.97 -14.07
CA PRO A 34 8.43 3.38 -13.21
C PRO A 34 9.08 4.38 -12.24
N ALA A 35 9.00 5.69 -12.50
CA ALA A 35 9.46 6.72 -11.58
C ALA A 35 8.76 6.66 -10.21
N ASN A 36 7.54 6.09 -10.14
CA ASN A 36 6.82 5.92 -8.89
C ASN A 36 7.55 4.97 -7.91
N PRO A 37 7.80 3.69 -8.20
CA PRO A 37 8.59 2.85 -7.31
C PRO A 37 10.06 3.31 -7.21
N GLU A 38 10.62 3.90 -8.26
CA GLU A 38 12.01 4.38 -8.26
C GLU A 38 12.25 5.48 -7.22
N VAL A 39 11.37 6.48 -7.12
CA VAL A 39 11.53 7.54 -6.11
C VAL A 39 11.51 6.97 -4.70
N HIS A 40 10.69 5.97 -4.41
CA HIS A 40 10.68 5.31 -3.10
C HIS A 40 11.96 4.49 -2.85
N ALA A 41 12.54 3.88 -3.88
CA ALA A 41 13.82 3.19 -3.75
C ALA A 41 15.00 4.17 -3.53
N LEU A 42 14.92 5.38 -4.10
CA LEU A 42 15.97 6.40 -3.99
C LEU A 42 15.86 7.28 -2.74
N THR A 43 14.67 7.40 -2.15
CA THR A 43 14.43 8.31 -1.02
C THR A 43 13.85 7.58 0.19
N THR A 44 12.59 7.17 0.17
CA THR A 44 11.88 6.58 1.31
C THR A 44 12.58 5.35 1.88
N GLY A 45 13.05 4.44 1.01
CA GLY A 45 13.76 3.23 1.44
C GLY A 45 15.06 3.55 2.20
N PRO A 46 15.98 4.34 1.63
CA PRO A 46 17.20 4.79 2.34
C PRO A 46 16.92 5.56 3.62
N GLU A 47 15.93 6.46 3.65
CA GLU A 47 15.52 7.18 4.86
C GLU A 47 15.10 6.25 5.98
N LEU A 48 14.34 5.21 5.67
CA LEU A 48 13.94 4.19 6.64
C LEU A 48 15.15 3.38 7.14
N VAL A 49 16.06 3.00 6.25
CA VAL A 49 17.30 2.31 6.64
C VAL A 49 18.13 3.16 7.60
N GLU A 50 18.25 4.46 7.35
CA GLU A 50 18.97 5.40 8.21
C GLU A 50 18.27 5.54 9.58
N GLN A 51 16.95 5.74 9.61
CA GLN A 51 16.17 5.88 10.84
C GLN A 51 16.22 4.64 11.75
N PHE A 52 16.40 3.47 11.15
CA PHE A 52 16.50 2.20 11.86
C PHE A 52 17.95 1.65 11.94
N GLU A 53 18.94 2.53 11.79
CA GLU A 53 20.34 2.11 11.90
C GLU A 53 20.62 1.40 13.24
N GLY A 54 21.29 0.25 13.16
CA GLY A 54 21.59 -0.60 14.35
C GLY A 54 20.40 -1.40 14.87
N LYS A 55 19.22 -1.33 14.23
CA LYS A 55 18.04 -2.12 14.59
C LYS A 55 17.72 -3.12 13.47
N GLN A 56 17.17 -4.27 13.86
CA GLN A 56 16.61 -5.23 12.91
C GLN A 56 15.17 -4.86 12.61
N ILE A 57 14.81 -4.88 11.33
CA ILE A 57 13.41 -4.83 10.88
C ILE A 57 13.05 -6.23 10.41
N ASP A 58 12.02 -6.83 11.00
CA ASP A 58 11.60 -8.20 10.70
C ASP A 58 10.47 -8.27 9.68
N ALA A 59 9.61 -7.26 9.65
CA ALA A 59 8.56 -7.13 8.64
C ALA A 59 8.35 -5.67 8.22
N PHE A 60 8.09 -5.47 6.93
CA PHE A 60 7.61 -4.21 6.37
C PHE A 60 6.24 -4.43 5.73
N LEU A 61 5.26 -3.63 6.15
CA LEU A 61 3.89 -3.74 5.66
C LEU A 61 3.49 -2.46 4.95
N ALA A 62 2.86 -2.57 3.79
CA ALA A 62 2.30 -1.40 3.11
C ALA A 62 0.99 -1.73 2.38
N GLY A 63 0.05 -0.79 2.44
CA GLY A 63 -1.17 -0.84 1.67
C GLY A 63 -0.90 -0.62 0.18
N VAL A 64 -1.51 -1.44 -0.67
CA VAL A 64 -1.29 -1.38 -2.11
C VAL A 64 -2.37 -0.55 -2.78
N GLY A 65 -2.00 0.66 -3.21
CA GLY A 65 -2.75 1.48 -4.16
C GLY A 65 -2.12 1.37 -5.53
N THR A 66 -1.04 2.11 -5.78
CA THR A 66 -0.20 1.96 -6.98
C THR A 66 0.86 0.88 -6.84
N GLY A 67 1.20 0.49 -5.60
CA GLY A 67 2.27 -0.45 -5.32
C GLY A 67 3.68 0.14 -5.33
N GLY A 68 3.82 1.43 -5.63
CA GLY A 68 5.12 2.10 -5.72
C GLY A 68 5.91 2.03 -4.42
N THR A 69 5.28 2.36 -3.29
CA THR A 69 5.92 2.29 -1.96
C THR A 69 6.36 0.87 -1.62
N LEU A 70 5.45 -0.11 -1.74
CA LEU A 70 5.77 -1.51 -1.44
C LEU A 70 6.93 -2.02 -2.29
N SER A 71 6.93 -1.70 -3.59
CA SER A 71 7.97 -2.14 -4.53
C SER A 71 9.31 -1.44 -4.28
N GLY A 72 9.31 -0.12 -4.17
CA GLY A 72 10.53 0.66 -4.03
C GLY A 72 11.20 0.49 -2.66
N VAL A 73 10.44 0.63 -1.58
CA VAL A 73 10.94 0.42 -0.21
C VAL A 73 11.30 -1.04 0.01
N GLY A 74 10.42 -1.97 -0.41
CA GLY A 74 10.65 -3.40 -0.25
C GLY A 74 11.96 -3.86 -0.89
N LYS A 75 12.31 -3.33 -2.07
CA LYS A 75 13.59 -3.58 -2.72
C LYS A 75 14.77 -3.20 -1.81
N VAL A 76 14.78 -1.96 -1.33
CA VAL A 76 15.87 -1.45 -0.48
C VAL A 76 15.97 -2.22 0.84
N LEU A 77 14.82 -2.50 1.46
CA LEU A 77 14.77 -3.22 2.72
C LEU A 77 15.22 -4.69 2.58
N LYS A 78 14.86 -5.40 1.49
CA LYS A 78 15.36 -6.76 1.23
C LYS A 78 16.86 -6.80 0.97
N GLU A 79 17.44 -5.78 0.36
CA GLU A 79 18.89 -5.64 0.20
C GLU A 79 19.61 -5.45 1.55
N LYS A 80 19.05 -4.66 2.45
CA LYS A 80 19.61 -4.36 3.77
C LYS A 80 19.34 -5.45 4.81
N TYR A 81 18.16 -6.03 4.78
CA TYR A 81 17.65 -7.03 5.73
C TYR A 81 17.19 -8.29 4.95
N PRO A 82 18.09 -9.21 4.60
CA PRO A 82 17.76 -10.34 3.70
C PRO A 82 16.65 -11.27 4.20
N ASN A 83 16.37 -11.27 5.50
CA ASN A 83 15.33 -12.09 6.12
C ASN A 83 14.04 -11.31 6.43
N ILE A 84 13.91 -10.05 5.95
CA ILE A 84 12.70 -9.24 6.16
C ILE A 84 11.53 -9.84 5.41
N GLU A 85 10.37 -9.89 6.05
CA GLU A 85 9.12 -10.21 5.37
C GLU A 85 8.46 -8.94 4.84
N ILE A 86 8.15 -8.90 3.55
CA ILE A 86 7.39 -7.82 2.93
C ILE A 86 5.94 -8.25 2.81
N VAL A 87 5.03 -7.46 3.37
CA VAL A 87 3.61 -7.79 3.46
C VAL A 87 2.79 -6.77 2.69
N ALA A 88 2.07 -7.22 1.69
CA ALA A 88 1.09 -6.41 0.98
C ALA A 88 -0.23 -6.36 1.76
N ILE A 89 -0.89 -5.20 1.78
CA ILE A 89 -2.21 -5.06 2.40
C ILE A 89 -3.20 -4.68 1.31
N GLU A 90 -4.30 -5.42 1.23
CA GLU A 90 -5.38 -5.16 0.28
C GLU A 90 -6.76 -5.18 0.96
N PRO A 91 -7.78 -4.54 0.35
CA PRO A 91 -9.16 -4.63 0.84
C PRO A 91 -9.72 -6.05 0.68
N GLU A 92 -10.33 -6.59 1.73
CA GLU A 92 -11.02 -7.87 1.67
C GLU A 92 -12.14 -7.88 0.63
N GLY A 93 -12.84 -6.75 0.44
CA GLY A 93 -13.90 -6.60 -0.56
C GLY A 93 -13.40 -6.48 -2.01
N SER A 94 -12.07 -6.36 -2.24
CA SER A 94 -11.46 -6.28 -3.56
C SER A 94 -10.09 -6.95 -3.56
N PRO A 95 -10.01 -8.29 -3.32
CA PRO A 95 -8.77 -9.01 -3.03
C PRO A 95 -8.04 -9.42 -4.32
N VAL A 96 -7.76 -8.46 -5.19
CA VAL A 96 -7.20 -8.71 -6.54
C VAL A 96 -5.79 -9.28 -6.48
N LEU A 97 -4.95 -8.85 -5.53
CA LEU A 97 -3.60 -9.38 -5.36
C LEU A 97 -3.60 -10.84 -4.89
N SER A 98 -4.64 -11.23 -4.15
CA SER A 98 -4.87 -12.63 -3.74
C SER A 98 -5.59 -13.47 -4.80
N GLY A 99 -5.76 -12.96 -6.02
CA GLY A 99 -6.42 -13.68 -7.12
C GLY A 99 -7.94 -13.66 -7.09
N GLY A 100 -8.54 -12.79 -6.26
CA GLY A 100 -10.00 -12.58 -6.21
C GLY A 100 -10.47 -11.51 -7.19
N GLU A 101 -11.79 -11.32 -7.24
CA GLU A 101 -12.42 -10.35 -8.11
C GLU A 101 -12.40 -8.94 -7.51
N PRO A 102 -12.29 -7.88 -8.35
CA PRO A 102 -12.44 -6.52 -7.88
C PRO A 102 -13.86 -6.25 -7.39
N GLY A 103 -13.99 -5.53 -6.28
CA GLY A 103 -15.28 -5.22 -5.68
C GLY A 103 -15.28 -3.88 -4.95
N PRO A 104 -16.45 -3.41 -4.49
CA PRO A 104 -16.58 -2.16 -3.78
C PRO A 104 -16.00 -2.27 -2.36
N HIS A 105 -15.25 -1.25 -1.95
CA HIS A 105 -14.70 -1.13 -0.60
C HIS A 105 -14.57 0.34 -0.19
N LYS A 106 -14.30 0.61 1.10
CA LYS A 106 -14.18 1.95 1.68
C LYS A 106 -12.74 2.34 2.03
N LEU A 107 -11.75 1.47 1.78
CA LEU A 107 -10.35 1.73 2.01
C LEU A 107 -9.79 2.61 0.87
N GLN A 108 -10.05 3.92 0.95
CA GLN A 108 -9.59 4.86 -0.08
C GLN A 108 -8.06 4.90 -0.14
N GLY A 109 -7.53 4.91 -1.36
CA GLY A 109 -6.09 4.86 -1.62
C GLY A 109 -5.51 3.45 -1.76
N LEU A 110 -6.26 2.41 -1.41
CA LEU A 110 -5.90 1.01 -1.60
C LEU A 110 -6.82 0.35 -2.62
N GLY A 111 -6.41 -0.80 -3.16
CA GLY A 111 -7.28 -1.66 -3.95
C GLY A 111 -7.83 -0.99 -5.21
N ALA A 112 -6.98 -0.66 -6.18
CA ALA A 112 -7.37 0.00 -7.43
C ALA A 112 -8.34 -0.83 -8.32
N GLY A 113 -8.58 -2.11 -7.98
CA GLY A 113 -9.42 -3.03 -8.74
C GLY A 113 -8.69 -3.71 -9.90
N PHE A 114 -7.37 -3.59 -9.94
CA PHE A 114 -6.46 -4.27 -10.88
C PHE A 114 -5.05 -4.33 -10.27
N VAL A 115 -4.17 -5.15 -10.83
CA VAL A 115 -2.74 -5.19 -10.45
C VAL A 115 -2.02 -4.07 -11.20
N PRO A 116 -1.42 -3.07 -10.50
CA PRO A 116 -0.69 -1.98 -11.16
C PRO A 116 0.63 -2.45 -11.79
N ASP A 117 1.04 -1.88 -12.92
CA ASP A 117 2.33 -2.16 -13.56
C ASP A 117 3.52 -1.69 -12.70
N THR A 118 3.30 -0.69 -11.85
CA THR A 118 4.28 -0.19 -10.86
C THR A 118 4.47 -1.11 -9.65
N LEU A 119 3.63 -2.14 -9.50
CA LEU A 119 3.78 -3.14 -8.45
C LEU A 119 4.67 -4.30 -8.91
N ASN A 120 5.80 -4.48 -8.25
CA ASN A 120 6.57 -5.71 -8.38
C ASN A 120 5.88 -6.84 -7.58
N THR A 121 5.17 -7.72 -8.27
CA THR A 121 4.43 -8.81 -7.62
C THR A 121 5.32 -9.89 -6.99
N ASN A 122 6.62 -9.86 -7.23
CA ASN A 122 7.60 -10.76 -6.61
C ASN A 122 8.26 -10.17 -5.36
N ILE A 123 7.90 -8.92 -4.97
CA ILE A 123 8.56 -8.25 -3.84
C ILE A 123 7.98 -8.68 -2.50
N TYR A 124 6.67 -8.92 -2.43
CA TYR A 124 6.00 -9.29 -1.19
C TYR A 124 5.96 -10.81 -0.99
N ASP A 125 6.05 -11.21 0.26
CA ASP A 125 6.09 -12.59 0.71
C ASP A 125 4.70 -13.08 1.15
N SER A 126 3.86 -12.17 1.63
CA SER A 126 2.49 -12.47 2.06
C SER A 126 1.53 -11.31 1.81
N ILE A 127 0.22 -11.59 1.92
CA ILE A 127 -0.84 -10.60 1.73
C ILE A 127 -1.79 -10.67 2.93
N ILE A 128 -2.10 -9.51 3.53
CA ILE A 128 -3.13 -9.39 4.55
C ILE A 128 -4.34 -8.66 3.97
N LYS A 129 -5.49 -9.33 4.01
CA LYS A 129 -6.77 -8.73 3.63
C LYS A 129 -7.42 -8.07 4.83
N VAL A 130 -7.91 -6.83 4.65
CA VAL A 130 -8.54 -6.07 5.73
C VAL A 130 -9.94 -5.63 5.33
N SER A 131 -10.93 -5.90 6.19
CA SER A 131 -12.31 -5.48 5.97
C SER A 131 -12.48 -3.97 6.21
N ASN A 132 -13.55 -3.39 5.67
CA ASN A 132 -13.90 -1.99 5.91
C ASN A 132 -14.11 -1.71 7.40
N GLU A 133 -14.81 -2.60 8.06
CA GLU A 133 -15.20 -2.49 9.47
C GLU A 133 -13.96 -2.50 10.36
N THR A 134 -13.07 -3.47 10.15
CA THR A 134 -11.80 -3.59 10.90
C THR A 134 -10.92 -2.36 10.72
N ALA A 135 -10.78 -1.86 9.49
CA ALA A 135 -9.98 -0.68 9.22
C ALA A 135 -10.54 0.59 9.92
N MET A 136 -11.87 0.77 9.87
CA MET A 136 -12.53 1.90 10.52
C MET A 136 -12.43 1.84 12.04
N GLU A 137 -12.65 0.66 12.61
CA GLU A 137 -12.56 0.44 14.06
C GLU A 137 -11.14 0.71 14.55
N THR A 138 -10.14 0.16 13.86
CA THR A 138 -8.73 0.37 14.23
C THR A 138 -8.35 1.85 14.14
N SER A 139 -8.74 2.55 13.07
CA SER A 139 -8.49 3.99 12.93
C SER A 139 -9.09 4.80 14.09
N ARG A 140 -10.33 4.48 14.50
CA ARG A 140 -10.97 5.14 15.65
C ARG A 140 -10.28 4.82 16.99
N ARG A 141 -9.86 3.58 17.18
CA ARG A 141 -9.13 3.16 18.37
C ARG A 141 -7.80 3.88 18.48
N VAL A 142 -7.04 3.97 17.41
CA VAL A 142 -5.76 4.70 17.39
C VAL A 142 -5.96 6.18 17.73
N ALA A 143 -6.99 6.81 17.18
CA ALA A 143 -7.32 8.19 17.52
C ALA A 143 -7.66 8.36 19.00
N LYS A 144 -8.39 7.41 19.59
CA LYS A 144 -8.84 7.45 21.00
C LYS A 144 -7.74 7.06 21.99
N GLU A 145 -6.96 6.02 21.67
CA GLU A 145 -6.01 5.39 22.60
C GLU A 145 -4.63 6.06 22.51
N GLU A 146 -4.22 6.49 21.32
CA GLU A 146 -2.88 7.04 21.04
C GLU A 146 -2.89 8.54 20.67
N GLY A 147 -4.08 9.14 20.49
CA GLY A 147 -4.20 10.55 20.09
C GLY A 147 -3.79 10.82 18.63
N ILE A 148 -3.65 9.79 17.78
CA ILE A 148 -3.22 9.91 16.39
C ILE A 148 -4.44 9.86 15.48
N LEU A 149 -4.79 11.00 14.86
CA LEU A 149 -5.87 11.07 13.88
C LEU A 149 -5.35 10.61 12.51
N ALA A 150 -5.78 9.43 12.08
CA ALA A 150 -5.34 8.82 10.83
C ALA A 150 -6.53 8.34 9.96
N GLY A 151 -6.32 8.18 8.66
CA GLY A 151 -7.34 7.73 7.71
C GLY A 151 -7.69 6.23 7.85
N ILE A 152 -8.75 5.82 7.13
CA ILE A 152 -9.21 4.42 7.13
C ILE A 152 -8.12 3.47 6.62
N SER A 153 -7.37 3.87 5.58
CA SER A 153 -6.25 3.07 5.05
C SER A 153 -5.12 2.90 6.07
N SER A 154 -4.86 3.93 6.89
CA SER A 154 -3.91 3.80 8.01
C SER A 154 -4.42 2.83 9.07
N GLY A 155 -5.74 2.83 9.35
CA GLY A 155 -6.36 1.83 10.21
C GLY A 155 -6.16 0.41 9.69
N ALA A 156 -6.25 0.20 8.39
CA ALA A 156 -5.97 -1.09 7.76
C ALA A 156 -4.49 -1.49 7.94
N ALA A 157 -3.56 -0.55 7.72
CA ALA A 157 -2.13 -0.81 7.87
C ALA A 157 -1.75 -1.14 9.32
N ILE A 158 -2.28 -0.37 10.27
CA ILE A 158 -2.03 -0.60 11.71
C ILE A 158 -2.62 -1.94 12.16
N TYR A 159 -3.83 -2.28 11.73
CA TYR A 159 -4.41 -3.60 12.01
C TYR A 159 -3.50 -4.73 11.51
N ALA A 160 -3.09 -4.66 10.25
CA ALA A 160 -2.22 -5.66 9.66
C ALA A 160 -0.88 -5.77 10.41
N ALA A 161 -0.30 -4.64 10.81
CA ALA A 161 0.94 -4.61 11.60
C ALA A 161 0.76 -5.23 12.99
N ILE A 162 -0.37 -5.00 13.66
CA ILE A 162 -0.68 -5.63 14.95
C ILE A 162 -0.79 -7.15 14.80
N GLU A 163 -1.49 -7.63 13.78
CA GLU A 163 -1.62 -9.07 13.54
C GLU A 163 -0.26 -9.72 13.20
N LYS A 164 0.54 -9.07 12.35
CA LYS A 164 1.89 -9.54 12.03
C LYS A 164 2.82 -9.51 13.25
N ALA A 165 2.74 -8.50 14.08
CA ALA A 165 3.53 -8.42 15.33
C ALA A 165 3.17 -9.54 16.32
N LYS A 166 1.89 -9.92 16.42
CA LYS A 166 1.45 -11.08 17.22
C LYS A 166 2.03 -12.39 16.67
N GLU A 167 2.04 -12.56 15.35
CA GLU A 167 2.57 -13.73 14.68
C GLU A 167 4.09 -13.85 14.90
N LEU A 168 4.84 -12.75 14.72
CA LEU A 168 6.29 -12.73 14.87
C LEU A 168 6.76 -12.86 16.33
N GLY A 169 5.95 -12.41 17.29
CA GLY A 169 6.24 -12.53 18.71
C GLY A 169 7.13 -11.42 19.27
N LYS A 170 7.53 -11.57 20.54
CA LYS A 170 8.28 -10.57 21.28
C LYS A 170 9.67 -10.31 20.70
N GLY A 171 10.10 -9.06 20.75
CA GLY A 171 11.42 -8.62 20.32
C GLY A 171 11.57 -8.43 18.82
N LYS A 172 10.47 -8.53 18.08
CA LYS A 172 10.41 -8.31 16.63
C LYS A 172 9.93 -6.91 16.28
N THR A 173 10.40 -6.39 15.16
CA THR A 173 10.05 -5.04 14.67
C THR A 173 9.24 -5.13 13.39
N CYS A 174 8.02 -4.60 13.44
CA CYS A 174 7.19 -4.34 12.26
C CYS A 174 7.26 -2.86 11.90
N LEU A 175 7.53 -2.58 10.65
CA LEU A 175 7.48 -1.25 10.05
C LEU A 175 6.25 -1.15 9.13
N LEU A 176 5.52 -0.04 9.18
CA LEU A 176 4.36 0.22 8.33
C LEU A 176 4.33 1.67 7.82
#